data_6066df1226aa95f64fe81ee07f67f78e
#
_entry.id   6066df1226aa95f64fe81ee07f67f78e
#
_cell.length_a   1.000
_cell.length_b   1.000
_cell.length_c   1.000
_cell.angle_alpha   90.00
_cell.angle_beta   90.00
_cell.angle_gamma   90.00
#
_symmetry.space_group_name_H-M   'P 1'
#
loop_
_entity.id
_entity.type
_entity.pdbx_description
1 polymer ?
#
loop_
_entity_poly.entity_id
_entity_poly.type
_entity_poly.pdbx_seq_one_letter_code
_entity_poly.pdbx_strand_id
1 'polypeptide(L)'
;RGLGDVYKRQYYVHKYMYQGEERFESNPMIEAKVRDNVNQDLGANITSYLVSRPFGGLSLRLQYSYNYKQSKGRDFYPSMTLYGSGGYKGQKGQLTNTERLSENQELMGQIMYGKRIKKHNFDITMVGTLTDSKNSYASMTFADFPDDKTQTSIWQGVTYKDQMGYDKGALLLSYVARANYSFNDRYLLTVSWRADGSSRFSPDNRWSYFPSLAVAYNLTEEKFLRHNKVINFLKLRASVGKVGMGYVDEYGWRTLYDATEFLDQPAIVPGSMGNDNLKWEGTVSYELGLDYGFFKNNRISGTLE
;
A
#
# COMPACT_ATOMS: atom_id res chain seq x y z
N ARG A 1 -33.07 -24.22 -43.47
CA ARG A 1 -32.31 -23.94 -42.23
C ARG A 1 -31.96 -22.47 -42.24
N GLY A 2 -32.70 -21.66 -41.53
CA GLY A 2 -32.61 -20.19 -41.58
C GLY A 2 -31.43 -19.63 -40.84
N LEU A 3 -31.02 -18.39 -41.18
CA LEU A 3 -29.99 -17.59 -40.54
C LEU A 3 -30.09 -17.53 -38.98
N GLY A 4 -31.29 -17.75 -38.44
CA GLY A 4 -31.52 -17.84 -37.01
C GLY A 4 -30.81 -19.00 -36.30
N ASP A 5 -30.55 -20.12 -36.98
CA ASP A 5 -29.83 -21.28 -36.46
C ASP A 5 -28.31 -21.06 -36.41
N VAL A 6 -27.80 -20.26 -37.34
CA VAL A 6 -26.36 -19.89 -37.35
C VAL A 6 -26.04 -18.91 -36.21
N TYR A 7 -26.94 -17.96 -35.96
CA TYR A 7 -26.80 -17.04 -34.83
C TYR A 7 -26.95 -17.76 -33.50
N LYS A 8 -27.85 -18.73 -33.34
CA LYS A 8 -27.97 -19.57 -32.15
C LYS A 8 -26.71 -20.39 -31.89
N ARG A 9 -26.03 -20.90 -32.95
CA ARG A 9 -24.79 -21.67 -32.79
C ARG A 9 -23.59 -20.83 -32.35
N GLN A 10 -23.57 -19.53 -32.58
CA GLN A 10 -22.53 -18.63 -32.06
C GLN A 10 -22.62 -18.41 -30.54
N TYR A 11 -23.75 -18.78 -29.96
CA TYR A 11 -24.02 -18.69 -28.52
C TYR A 11 -23.79 -19.99 -27.72
N TYR A 12 -23.41 -21.07 -28.40
CA TYR A 12 -23.18 -22.35 -27.72
C TYR A 12 -21.72 -22.49 -27.30
N VAL A 13 -21.56 -22.90 -26.08
CA VAL A 13 -20.35 -23.37 -25.48
C VAL A 13 -19.81 -24.57 -26.26
N HIS A 14 -18.52 -24.58 -26.50
CA HIS A 14 -17.86 -25.75 -27.04
C HIS A 14 -17.77 -26.81 -25.95
N LYS A 15 -18.59 -27.86 -26.08
CA LYS A 15 -18.43 -29.10 -25.32
C LYS A 15 -17.40 -29.95 -26.04
N TYR A 16 -16.33 -30.35 -25.36
CA TYR A 16 -15.34 -31.27 -25.91
C TYR A 16 -14.94 -32.30 -24.88
N MET A 17 -14.47 -33.46 -25.35
CA MET A 17 -13.95 -34.52 -24.50
C MET A 17 -12.43 -34.33 -24.36
N TYR A 18 -11.93 -34.20 -23.15
CA TYR A 18 -10.52 -34.21 -22.86
C TYR A 18 -10.21 -35.24 -21.80
N GLN A 19 -9.39 -36.24 -22.15
CA GLN A 19 -9.02 -37.36 -21.26
C GLN A 19 -10.22 -38.11 -20.66
N GLY A 20 -11.30 -38.24 -21.43
CA GLY A 20 -12.53 -38.95 -20.99
C GLY A 20 -13.51 -38.12 -20.17
N GLU A 21 -13.19 -36.85 -19.88
CA GLU A 21 -14.07 -35.92 -19.18
C GLU A 21 -14.72 -34.92 -20.14
N GLU A 22 -16.00 -34.61 -19.90
CA GLU A 22 -16.68 -33.51 -20.61
C GLU A 22 -16.17 -32.18 -20.10
N ARG A 23 -15.59 -31.37 -20.97
CA ARG A 23 -15.18 -30.01 -20.69
C ARG A 23 -15.99 -29.02 -21.50
N PHE A 24 -16.22 -27.87 -20.88
CA PHE A 24 -16.96 -26.78 -21.46
C PHE A 24 -16.05 -25.54 -21.53
N GLU A 25 -16.03 -24.89 -22.68
CA GLU A 25 -15.36 -23.60 -22.85
C GLU A 25 -16.39 -22.47 -22.91
N SER A 26 -16.16 -21.42 -22.17
CA SER A 26 -16.97 -20.21 -22.31
C SER A 26 -16.65 -19.51 -23.63
N ASN A 27 -17.66 -18.91 -24.24
CA ASN A 27 -17.42 -18.02 -25.36
C ASN A 27 -17.16 -16.60 -24.84
N PRO A 28 -15.92 -16.08 -24.93
CA PRO A 28 -15.57 -14.75 -24.40
C PRO A 28 -16.42 -13.62 -24.96
N MET A 29 -16.89 -13.77 -26.21
CA MET A 29 -17.75 -12.77 -26.88
C MET A 29 -19.13 -12.70 -26.24
N ILE A 30 -19.66 -13.83 -25.77
CA ILE A 30 -20.95 -13.86 -25.06
C ILE A 30 -20.75 -13.23 -23.68
N GLU A 31 -19.77 -13.67 -22.91
CA GLU A 31 -19.49 -13.13 -21.58
C GLU A 31 -19.33 -11.62 -21.65
N ALA A 32 -18.54 -11.10 -22.58
CA ALA A 32 -18.35 -9.66 -22.79
C ALA A 32 -19.66 -8.89 -23.08
N LYS A 33 -20.66 -9.54 -23.67
CA LYS A 33 -21.94 -8.90 -24.05
C LYS A 33 -23.01 -9.00 -22.97
N VAL A 34 -23.02 -10.09 -22.21
CA VAL A 34 -24.14 -10.39 -21.30
C VAL A 34 -23.79 -10.31 -19.82
N ARG A 35 -22.52 -10.41 -19.49
CA ARG A 35 -22.04 -10.21 -18.12
C ARG A 35 -22.27 -8.76 -17.72
N ASP A 36 -22.91 -8.56 -16.59
CA ASP A 36 -23.12 -7.24 -16.00
C ASP A 36 -22.16 -7.06 -14.84
N ASN A 37 -21.05 -6.38 -15.11
CA ASN A 37 -20.03 -6.06 -14.12
C ASN A 37 -19.97 -4.55 -13.91
N VAL A 38 -20.36 -4.14 -12.72
CA VAL A 38 -20.40 -2.73 -12.34
C VAL A 38 -19.56 -2.54 -11.07
N ASN A 39 -18.62 -1.60 -11.13
CA ASN A 39 -17.87 -1.16 -9.96
C ASN A 39 -18.19 0.31 -9.69
N GLN A 40 -18.48 0.60 -8.43
CA GLN A 40 -18.74 1.95 -7.95
C GLN A 40 -17.71 2.28 -6.87
N ASP A 41 -16.92 3.31 -7.11
CA ASP A 41 -15.92 3.78 -6.16
C ASP A 41 -16.34 5.14 -5.60
N LEU A 42 -16.36 5.25 -4.29
CA LEU A 42 -16.50 6.50 -3.56
C LEU A 42 -15.23 6.75 -2.77
N GLY A 43 -14.61 7.92 -2.97
CA GLY A 43 -13.42 8.32 -2.24
C GLY A 43 -13.55 9.73 -1.66
N ALA A 44 -13.05 9.92 -0.46
CA ALA A 44 -12.93 11.23 0.17
C ALA A 44 -11.56 11.36 0.83
N ASN A 45 -10.85 12.45 0.53
CA ASN A 45 -9.58 12.79 1.15
C ASN A 45 -9.74 14.16 1.80
N ILE A 46 -9.58 14.21 3.12
CA ILE A 46 -9.68 15.44 3.91
C ILE A 46 -8.35 15.62 4.62
N THR A 47 -7.70 16.75 4.41
CA THR A 47 -6.49 17.11 5.15
C THR A 47 -6.66 18.51 5.72
N SER A 48 -6.52 18.63 7.03
CA SER A 48 -6.55 19.88 7.76
C SER A 48 -5.22 20.06 8.48
N TYR A 49 -4.71 21.28 8.49
CA TYR A 49 -3.48 21.56 9.21
C TYR A 49 -3.49 22.94 9.85
N LEU A 50 -2.78 23.05 10.95
CA LEU A 50 -2.50 24.29 11.66
C LEU A 50 -0.99 24.51 11.66
N VAL A 51 -0.56 25.71 11.28
CA VAL A 51 0.84 26.11 11.35
C VAL A 51 0.98 27.33 12.24
N SER A 52 1.89 27.25 13.21
CA SER A 52 2.26 28.36 14.09
C SER A 52 3.75 28.66 13.96
N ARG A 53 4.10 29.93 13.96
CA ARG A 53 5.49 30.43 13.94
C ARG A 53 5.67 31.42 15.09
N PRO A 54 5.81 30.93 16.33
CA PRO A 54 5.79 31.79 17.53
C PRO A 54 6.98 32.75 17.61
N PHE A 55 8.13 32.37 17.04
CA PHE A 55 9.31 33.25 16.94
C PHE A 55 10.21 32.83 15.76
N GLY A 56 11.19 33.70 15.41
CA GLY A 56 12.06 33.46 14.27
C GLY A 56 12.80 32.12 14.35
N GLY A 57 12.70 31.36 13.25
CA GLY A 57 13.32 30.03 13.12
C GLY A 57 12.49 28.87 13.60
N LEU A 58 11.45 29.06 14.44
CA LEU A 58 10.57 27.97 14.91
C LEU A 58 9.28 27.90 14.07
N SER A 59 8.97 26.71 13.58
CA SER A 59 7.69 26.40 12.95
C SER A 59 7.11 25.12 13.56
N LEU A 60 5.86 25.21 13.98
CA LEU A 60 5.07 24.10 14.53
C LEU A 60 3.95 23.80 13.55
N ARG A 61 3.75 22.53 13.22
CA ARG A 61 2.65 22.06 12.38
C ARG A 61 1.93 20.91 13.06
N LEU A 62 0.62 21.01 13.12
CA LEU A 62 -0.28 19.91 13.47
C LEU A 62 -1.14 19.62 12.23
N GLN A 63 -1.20 18.39 11.80
CA GLN A 63 -1.98 17.97 10.64
C GLN A 63 -2.80 16.74 10.99
N TYR A 64 -4.04 16.75 10.54
CA TYR A 64 -4.91 15.58 10.53
C TYR A 64 -5.32 15.29 9.11
N SER A 65 -5.18 14.03 8.70
CA SER A 65 -5.59 13.53 7.39
C SER A 65 -6.54 12.35 7.55
N TYR A 66 -7.64 12.39 6.82
CA TYR A 66 -8.61 11.30 6.75
C TYR A 66 -8.80 10.90 5.30
N ASN A 67 -8.51 9.63 5.01
CA ASN A 67 -8.71 9.03 3.70
C ASN A 67 -9.78 7.94 3.83
N TYR A 68 -10.82 8.07 3.07
CA TYR A 68 -11.93 7.12 2.98
C TYR A 68 -12.05 6.63 1.56
N LYS A 69 -12.13 5.31 1.37
CA LYS A 69 -12.40 4.70 0.08
C LYS A 69 -13.37 3.54 0.27
N GLN A 70 -14.50 3.60 -0.41
CA GLN A 70 -15.47 2.51 -0.52
C GLN A 70 -15.56 2.08 -1.98
N SER A 71 -15.48 0.77 -2.22
CA SER A 71 -15.64 0.18 -3.54
C SER A 71 -16.73 -0.89 -3.45
N LYS A 72 -17.77 -0.75 -4.26
CA LYS A 72 -18.86 -1.72 -4.39
C LYS A 72 -18.81 -2.32 -5.77
N GLY A 73 -18.60 -3.63 -5.82
CA GLY A 73 -18.61 -4.42 -7.05
C GLY A 73 -19.88 -5.26 -7.13
N ARG A 74 -20.45 -5.32 -8.31
CA ARG A 74 -21.53 -6.20 -8.69
C ARG A 74 -21.12 -6.93 -9.95
N ASP A 75 -21.12 -8.26 -9.90
CA ASP A 75 -20.70 -9.10 -11.00
C ASP A 75 -21.74 -10.20 -11.25
N PHE A 76 -22.55 -10.02 -12.26
CA PHE A 76 -23.63 -10.93 -12.62
C PHE A 76 -23.32 -11.70 -13.91
N TYR A 77 -23.42 -13.01 -13.79
CA TYR A 77 -23.32 -13.95 -14.90
C TYR A 77 -24.68 -14.59 -15.18
N PRO A 78 -25.35 -14.26 -16.31
CA PRO A 78 -26.58 -14.91 -16.71
C PRO A 78 -26.39 -16.42 -16.97
N SER A 79 -27.51 -17.18 -16.93
CA SER A 79 -27.53 -18.64 -17.12
C SER A 79 -26.96 -19.12 -18.46
N MET A 80 -26.88 -18.23 -19.46
CA MET A 80 -26.27 -18.55 -20.76
C MET A 80 -24.74 -18.55 -20.74
N THR A 81 -24.10 -18.11 -19.64
CA THR A 81 -22.63 -18.13 -19.46
C THR A 81 -22.19 -19.42 -18.74
N LEU A 82 -20.91 -19.77 -18.84
CA LEU A 82 -20.36 -20.91 -18.14
C LEU A 82 -20.54 -20.79 -16.63
N TYR A 83 -20.17 -19.64 -16.07
CA TYR A 83 -20.28 -19.39 -14.62
C TYR A 83 -21.73 -19.28 -14.16
N GLY A 84 -22.57 -18.56 -14.90
CA GLY A 84 -23.98 -18.39 -14.56
C GLY A 84 -24.81 -19.67 -14.66
N SER A 85 -24.37 -20.62 -15.49
CA SER A 85 -25.02 -21.97 -15.62
C SER A 85 -24.47 -23.00 -14.63
N GLY A 86 -23.49 -22.63 -13.77
CA GLY A 86 -22.81 -23.56 -12.89
C GLY A 86 -22.06 -24.67 -13.62
N GLY A 87 -21.38 -24.33 -14.73
CA GLY A 87 -20.74 -25.32 -15.61
C GLY A 87 -21.76 -26.10 -16.44
N TYR A 88 -22.83 -25.43 -16.87
CA TYR A 88 -23.98 -26.01 -17.62
C TYR A 88 -24.77 -27.09 -16.87
N LYS A 89 -24.76 -27.04 -15.56
CA LYS A 89 -25.54 -27.94 -14.67
C LYS A 89 -26.97 -27.43 -14.41
N GLY A 90 -27.45 -26.47 -15.19
CA GLY A 90 -28.83 -25.96 -15.09
C GLY A 90 -29.04 -24.83 -14.09
N GLN A 91 -27.96 -24.27 -13.53
CA GLN A 91 -28.03 -23.09 -12.66
C GLN A 91 -28.60 -21.88 -13.42
N LYS A 92 -29.42 -21.09 -12.77
CA LYS A 92 -30.11 -19.93 -13.36
C LYS A 92 -29.47 -18.62 -12.95
N GLY A 93 -28.26 -18.35 -13.47
CA GLY A 93 -27.49 -17.15 -13.21
C GLY A 93 -26.72 -17.21 -11.88
N GLN A 94 -25.72 -16.37 -11.77
CA GLN A 94 -24.89 -16.20 -10.56
C GLN A 94 -24.55 -14.72 -10.38
N LEU A 95 -24.76 -14.20 -9.18
CA LEU A 95 -24.43 -12.84 -8.79
C LEU A 95 -23.45 -12.86 -7.62
N THR A 96 -22.37 -12.14 -7.78
CA THR A 96 -21.42 -11.83 -6.70
C THR A 96 -21.46 -10.35 -6.42
N ASN A 97 -21.75 -10.00 -5.18
CA ASN A 97 -21.59 -8.64 -4.66
C ASN A 97 -20.35 -8.57 -3.78
N THR A 98 -19.54 -7.56 -4.00
CA THR A 98 -18.34 -7.28 -3.20
C THR A 98 -18.42 -5.88 -2.61
N GLU A 99 -18.00 -5.74 -1.37
CA GLU A 99 -17.79 -4.45 -0.74
C GLU A 99 -16.40 -4.38 -0.13
N ARG A 100 -15.67 -3.31 -0.42
CA ARG A 100 -14.38 -3.01 0.17
C ARG A 100 -14.45 -1.63 0.78
N LEU A 101 -14.05 -1.54 2.03
CA LEU A 101 -13.93 -0.28 2.75
C LEU A 101 -12.49 -0.13 3.23
N SER A 102 -11.90 1.02 2.96
CA SER A 102 -10.57 1.38 3.47
C SER A 102 -10.65 2.75 4.12
N GLU A 103 -10.31 2.81 5.38
CA GLU A 103 -10.23 4.04 6.17
C GLU A 103 -8.80 4.19 6.69
N ASN A 104 -8.22 5.36 6.48
CA ASN A 104 -6.90 5.68 6.99
C ASN A 104 -6.94 7.06 7.63
N GLN A 105 -6.62 7.10 8.92
CA GLN A 105 -6.54 8.32 9.71
C GLN A 105 -5.09 8.55 10.12
N GLU A 106 -4.62 9.78 9.92
CA GLU A 106 -3.26 10.16 10.29
C GLU A 106 -3.28 11.45 11.07
N LEU A 107 -2.67 11.44 12.24
CA LEU A 107 -2.36 12.62 13.03
C LEU A 107 -0.85 12.82 13.03
N MET A 108 -0.39 13.98 12.55
CA MET A 108 1.04 14.34 12.48
C MET A 108 1.30 15.63 13.24
N GLY A 109 2.25 15.58 14.15
CA GLY A 109 2.85 16.77 14.78
C GLY A 109 4.27 16.97 14.28
N GLN A 110 4.62 18.19 13.87
CA GLN A 110 5.94 18.52 13.37
C GLN A 110 6.48 19.79 14.06
N ILE A 111 7.73 19.74 14.45
CA ILE A 111 8.51 20.84 14.99
C ILE A 111 9.71 21.05 14.06
N MET A 112 9.89 22.25 13.56
CA MET A 112 11.06 22.64 12.77
C MET A 112 11.69 23.85 13.41
N TYR A 113 12.99 23.80 13.62
CA TYR A 113 13.76 24.93 14.12
C TYR A 113 15.03 25.11 13.30
N GLY A 114 15.17 26.26 12.68
CA GLY A 114 16.35 26.65 11.92
C GLY A 114 16.97 27.93 12.45
N LYS A 115 18.28 27.96 12.61
CA LYS A 115 19.01 29.15 13.04
C LYS A 115 20.40 29.19 12.45
N ARG A 116 20.75 30.34 11.89
CA ARG A 116 22.11 30.65 11.48
C ARG A 116 22.77 31.61 12.47
N ILE A 117 23.92 31.22 13.02
CA ILE A 117 24.72 31.99 13.93
C ILE A 117 26.12 32.11 13.34
N LYS A 118 26.43 33.26 12.75
CA LYS A 118 27.71 33.51 12.04
C LYS A 118 27.92 32.43 10.94
N LYS A 119 28.89 31.53 11.16
CA LYS A 119 29.28 30.45 10.25
C LYS A 119 28.61 29.11 10.53
N HIS A 120 27.80 29.06 11.57
CA HIS A 120 27.10 27.85 12.01
C HIS A 120 25.64 27.92 11.55
N ASN A 121 25.18 26.91 10.88
CA ASN A 121 23.79 26.73 10.52
C ASN A 121 23.25 25.44 11.15
N PHE A 122 22.12 25.55 11.83
CA PHE A 122 21.43 24.44 12.51
C PHE A 122 19.99 24.35 11.98
N ASP A 123 19.59 23.15 11.55
CA ASP A 123 18.22 22.85 11.20
C ASP A 123 17.82 21.55 11.93
N ILE A 124 16.83 21.65 12.80
CA ILE A 124 16.29 20.51 13.57
C ILE A 124 14.84 20.29 13.14
N THR A 125 14.51 19.06 12.83
CA THR A 125 13.15 18.63 12.53
C THR A 125 12.78 17.46 13.41
N MET A 126 11.64 17.55 14.09
CA MET A 126 11.04 16.44 14.84
C MET A 126 9.63 16.22 14.30
N VAL A 127 9.27 14.96 14.08
CA VAL A 127 7.94 14.57 13.60
C VAL A 127 7.45 13.40 14.44
N GLY A 128 6.22 13.49 14.90
CA GLY A 128 5.48 12.37 15.47
C GLY A 128 4.25 12.12 14.59
N THR A 129 4.02 10.87 14.20
CA THR A 129 2.90 10.45 13.37
C THR A 129 2.19 9.27 13.99
N LEU A 130 0.87 9.35 14.10
CA LEU A 130 0.00 8.25 14.47
C LEU A 130 -0.89 7.93 13.26
N THR A 131 -0.80 6.71 12.76
CA THR A 131 -1.62 6.23 11.63
C THR A 131 -2.49 5.07 12.08
N ASP A 132 -3.81 5.20 11.93
CA ASP A 132 -4.81 4.15 12.14
C ASP A 132 -5.39 3.76 10.78
N SER A 133 -5.20 2.51 10.38
CA SER A 133 -5.66 1.96 9.11
C SER A 133 -6.65 0.85 9.37
N LYS A 134 -7.83 0.91 8.74
CA LYS A 134 -8.87 -0.10 8.80
C LYS A 134 -9.27 -0.50 7.39
N ASN A 135 -9.33 -1.80 7.17
CA ASN A 135 -9.74 -2.37 5.90
C ASN A 135 -10.77 -3.47 6.16
N SER A 136 -11.92 -3.37 5.52
CA SER A 136 -12.92 -4.43 5.50
C SER A 136 -13.22 -4.87 4.08
N TYR A 137 -13.52 -6.13 3.96
CA TYR A 137 -13.92 -6.77 2.71
C TYR A 137 -15.07 -7.72 3.00
N ALA A 138 -16.10 -7.66 2.19
CA ALA A 138 -17.20 -8.62 2.19
C ALA A 138 -17.52 -9.02 0.75
N SER A 139 -17.78 -10.30 0.53
CA SER A 139 -18.22 -10.86 -0.73
C SER A 139 -19.31 -11.88 -0.47
N MET A 140 -20.39 -11.81 -1.24
CA MET A 140 -21.50 -12.77 -1.17
C MET A 140 -21.87 -13.19 -2.59
N THR A 141 -22.02 -14.49 -2.79
CA THR A 141 -22.41 -15.07 -4.07
C THR A 141 -23.68 -15.90 -3.91
N PHE A 142 -24.66 -15.57 -4.73
CA PHE A 142 -25.93 -16.28 -4.86
C PHE A 142 -26.17 -16.72 -6.29
N ALA A 143 -26.97 -17.76 -6.47
CA ALA A 143 -27.35 -18.29 -7.76
C ALA A 143 -28.85 -18.60 -7.82
N ASP A 144 -29.30 -19.09 -8.98
CA ASP A 144 -30.67 -19.54 -9.23
C ASP A 144 -31.69 -18.42 -9.07
N PHE A 145 -31.57 -17.43 -9.96
CA PHE A 145 -32.50 -16.30 -10.04
C PHE A 145 -33.77 -16.70 -10.79
N PRO A 146 -34.98 -16.29 -10.34
CA PRO A 146 -36.22 -16.58 -11.03
C PRO A 146 -36.25 -16.05 -12.46
N ASP A 147 -35.68 -14.85 -12.66
CA ASP A 147 -35.46 -14.24 -13.97
C ASP A 147 -34.05 -13.64 -14.02
N ASP A 148 -33.16 -14.26 -14.78
CA ASP A 148 -31.76 -13.84 -14.92
C ASP A 148 -31.53 -12.81 -16.05
N LYS A 149 -32.62 -12.27 -16.63
CA LYS A 149 -32.53 -11.26 -17.70
C LYS A 149 -32.94 -9.86 -17.25
N THR A 150 -33.91 -9.74 -16.35
CA THR A 150 -34.51 -8.47 -16.00
C THR A 150 -34.34 -8.09 -14.53
N GLN A 151 -34.16 -9.05 -13.64
CA GLN A 151 -34.05 -8.83 -12.22
C GLN A 151 -32.87 -9.58 -11.60
N THR A 152 -31.93 -8.83 -11.07
CA THR A 152 -30.66 -9.35 -10.60
C THR A 152 -30.24 -8.69 -9.29
N SER A 153 -31.17 -8.64 -8.32
CA SER A 153 -30.85 -8.26 -6.95
C SER A 153 -30.34 -9.48 -6.20
N ILE A 154 -29.33 -9.32 -5.35
CA ILE A 154 -28.79 -10.42 -4.54
C ILE A 154 -29.84 -11.11 -3.69
N TRP A 155 -30.87 -10.38 -3.28
CA TRP A 155 -31.98 -10.89 -2.47
C TRP A 155 -32.95 -11.81 -3.24
N GLN A 156 -32.78 -11.94 -4.55
CA GLN A 156 -33.60 -12.80 -5.41
C GLN A 156 -32.93 -14.12 -5.75
N GLY A 157 -31.64 -14.26 -5.42
CA GLY A 157 -30.93 -15.52 -5.57
C GLY A 157 -31.44 -16.54 -4.54
N VAL A 158 -31.82 -17.72 -5.01
CA VAL A 158 -32.39 -18.79 -4.16
C VAL A 158 -31.31 -19.65 -3.56
N THR A 159 -30.24 -19.88 -4.30
CA THR A 159 -29.14 -20.77 -3.88
C THR A 159 -27.96 -19.96 -3.38
N TYR A 160 -27.62 -20.10 -2.12
CA TYR A 160 -26.38 -19.60 -1.55
C TYR A 160 -25.19 -20.39 -2.12
N LYS A 161 -24.12 -19.71 -2.54
CA LYS A 161 -22.92 -20.33 -3.08
C LYS A 161 -21.72 -20.15 -2.18
N ASP A 162 -21.42 -18.91 -1.83
CA ASP A 162 -20.22 -18.58 -1.09
C ASP A 162 -20.34 -17.23 -0.39
N GLN A 163 -19.64 -17.10 0.72
CA GLN A 163 -19.36 -15.82 1.37
C GLN A 163 -17.94 -15.78 1.89
N MET A 164 -17.32 -14.65 1.77
CA MET A 164 -16.02 -14.42 2.39
C MET A 164 -15.94 -12.96 2.86
N GLY A 165 -15.15 -12.74 3.87
CA GLY A 165 -14.93 -11.40 4.37
C GLY A 165 -13.85 -11.35 5.43
N TYR A 166 -13.37 -10.15 5.70
CA TYR A 166 -12.46 -9.87 6.79
C TYR A 166 -12.58 -8.42 7.23
N ASP A 167 -12.28 -8.19 8.50
CA ASP A 167 -12.00 -6.89 9.08
C ASP A 167 -10.57 -6.89 9.60
N LYS A 168 -9.75 -6.00 9.07
CA LYS A 168 -8.34 -5.90 9.42
C LYS A 168 -8.00 -4.47 9.80
N GLY A 169 -7.12 -4.31 10.77
CA GLY A 169 -6.68 -2.99 11.20
C GLY A 169 -5.24 -3.00 11.69
N ALA A 170 -4.56 -1.88 11.48
CA ALA A 170 -3.20 -1.70 11.95
C ALA A 170 -2.99 -0.28 12.47
N LEU A 171 -2.32 -0.18 13.60
CA LEU A 171 -1.88 1.08 14.21
C LEU A 171 -0.36 1.19 14.05
N LEU A 172 0.09 2.34 13.52
CA LEU A 172 1.50 2.67 13.38
C LEU A 172 1.77 3.99 14.10
N LEU A 173 2.74 3.98 15.00
CA LEU A 173 3.24 5.14 15.70
C LEU A 173 4.71 5.35 15.32
N SER A 174 5.03 6.52 14.75
CA SER A 174 6.37 6.84 14.26
C SER A 174 6.87 8.13 14.89
N TYR A 175 8.12 8.12 15.33
CA TYR A 175 8.85 9.31 15.77
C TYR A 175 10.10 9.47 14.92
N VAL A 176 10.33 10.67 14.42
CA VAL A 176 11.52 11.02 13.63
C VAL A 176 12.15 12.26 14.26
N ALA A 177 13.44 12.21 14.51
CA ALA A 177 14.24 13.38 14.86
C ALA A 177 15.41 13.48 13.88
N ARG A 178 15.61 14.66 13.28
CA ARG A 178 16.70 14.93 12.34
C ARG A 178 17.35 16.26 12.70
N ALA A 179 18.67 16.25 12.77
CA ALA A 179 19.48 17.45 12.93
C ALA A 179 20.46 17.57 11.77
N ASN A 180 20.43 18.72 11.09
CA ASN A 180 21.42 19.08 10.10
C ASN A 180 22.28 20.22 10.70
N TYR A 181 23.56 20.08 10.56
CA TYR A 181 24.51 21.11 10.97
C TYR A 181 25.47 21.40 9.84
N SER A 182 25.72 22.67 9.56
CA SER A 182 26.79 23.05 8.66
C SER A 182 27.69 24.13 9.27
N PHE A 183 28.97 23.97 9.05
CA PHE A 183 29.98 24.94 9.45
C PHE A 183 30.65 25.55 8.24
N ASN A 184 30.46 26.89 8.10
CA ASN A 184 31.03 27.70 7.02
C ASN A 184 30.71 27.15 5.61
N ASP A 185 29.57 26.45 5.47
CA ASP A 185 29.11 25.78 4.25
C ASP A 185 30.12 24.72 3.71
N ARG A 186 31.11 24.34 4.51
CA ARG A 186 32.17 23.36 4.19
C ARG A 186 31.90 21.98 4.78
N TYR A 187 31.70 21.94 6.06
CA TYR A 187 31.50 20.70 6.82
C TYR A 187 30.01 20.57 7.07
N LEU A 188 29.42 19.49 6.58
CA LEU A 188 28.01 19.21 6.75
C LEU A 188 27.86 17.91 7.52
N LEU A 189 26.98 17.91 8.51
CA LEU A 189 26.65 16.77 9.34
C LEU A 189 25.13 16.64 9.37
N THR A 190 24.64 15.44 9.11
CA THR A 190 23.24 15.08 9.31
C THR A 190 23.18 13.87 10.24
N VAL A 191 22.42 14.00 11.33
CA VAL A 191 22.08 12.90 12.21
C VAL A 191 20.58 12.72 12.16
N SER A 192 20.11 11.50 11.97
CA SER A 192 18.68 11.20 12.11
C SER A 192 18.46 9.95 12.92
N TRP A 193 17.35 9.92 13.62
CA TRP A 193 16.87 8.81 14.40
C TRP A 193 15.38 8.65 14.16
N ARG A 194 14.96 7.42 13.88
CA ARG A 194 13.56 7.07 13.71
C ARG A 194 13.22 5.89 14.61
N ALA A 195 12.07 5.96 15.24
CA ALA A 195 11.48 4.87 16.00
C ALA A 195 10.09 4.60 15.45
N ASP A 196 9.81 3.36 15.07
CA ASP A 196 8.50 2.93 14.58
C ASP A 196 7.96 1.82 15.47
N GLY A 197 6.71 1.97 15.88
CA GLY A 197 5.96 0.97 16.62
C GLY A 197 4.71 0.57 15.86
N SER A 198 4.56 -0.72 15.52
CA SER A 198 3.44 -1.23 14.74
C SER A 198 2.69 -2.33 15.47
N SER A 199 1.35 -2.28 15.44
CA SER A 199 0.49 -3.33 15.99
C SER A 199 0.54 -4.65 15.21
N ARG A 200 1.19 -4.67 14.05
CA ARG A 200 1.41 -5.87 13.24
C ARG A 200 2.39 -6.85 13.86
N PHE A 201 3.16 -6.39 14.86
CA PHE A 201 4.12 -7.20 15.60
C PHE A 201 3.65 -7.49 17.03
N SER A 202 4.19 -8.52 17.62
CA SER A 202 3.95 -8.86 19.03
C SER A 202 4.34 -7.70 19.96
N PRO A 203 3.79 -7.59 21.15
CA PRO A 203 4.12 -6.52 22.11
C PRO A 203 5.62 -6.34 22.32
N ASP A 204 6.38 -7.42 22.40
CA ASP A 204 7.82 -7.42 22.65
C ASP A 204 8.66 -6.99 21.44
N ASN A 205 8.14 -7.17 20.23
CA ASN A 205 8.82 -6.88 18.97
C ASN A 205 8.21 -5.68 18.20
N ARG A 206 7.31 -4.98 18.85
CA ARG A 206 6.51 -3.90 18.22
C ARG A 206 7.37 -2.73 17.76
N TRP A 207 8.42 -2.37 18.51
CA TRP A 207 9.26 -1.22 18.24
C TRP A 207 10.54 -1.58 17.51
N SER A 208 10.92 -0.76 16.55
CA SER A 208 12.24 -0.80 15.90
C SER A 208 12.83 0.60 15.74
N TYR A 209 14.17 0.64 15.69
CA TYR A 209 14.94 1.87 15.69
C TYR A 209 15.86 1.92 14.49
N PHE A 210 15.90 3.08 13.84
CA PHE A 210 16.58 3.31 12.57
C PHE A 210 17.45 4.57 12.64
N PRO A 211 18.64 4.49 13.25
CA PRO A 211 19.60 5.58 13.26
C PRO A 211 20.28 5.75 11.91
N SER A 212 20.64 7.00 11.57
CA SER A 212 21.51 7.28 10.44
C SER A 212 22.43 8.47 10.72
N LEU A 213 23.59 8.44 10.09
CA LEU A 213 24.61 9.47 10.15
C LEU A 213 25.13 9.73 8.73
N ALA A 214 25.19 11.00 8.33
CA ALA A 214 25.79 11.41 7.09
C ALA A 214 26.72 12.60 7.33
N VAL A 215 27.88 12.56 6.71
CA VAL A 215 28.86 13.65 6.70
C VAL A 215 29.17 14.04 5.27
N ALA A 216 29.39 15.34 5.03
CA ALA A 216 29.86 15.80 3.76
C ALA A 216 30.88 16.93 3.93
N TYR A 217 31.85 16.93 3.02
CA TYR A 217 32.90 17.91 3.01
C TYR A 217 32.98 18.58 1.64
N ASN A 218 32.68 19.88 1.62
CA ASN A 218 32.75 20.70 0.42
C ASN A 218 34.18 21.26 0.27
N LEU A 219 34.99 20.55 -0.51
CA LEU A 219 36.39 20.90 -0.74
C LEU A 219 36.54 22.21 -1.53
N THR A 220 35.55 22.59 -2.33
CA THR A 220 35.60 23.86 -3.10
C THR A 220 35.64 25.09 -2.24
N GLU A 221 35.13 25.02 -1.02
CA GLU A 221 35.19 26.14 -0.07
C GLU A 221 36.56 26.29 0.61
N GLU A 222 37.50 25.38 0.35
CA GLU A 222 38.85 25.48 0.88
C GLU A 222 39.69 26.54 0.12
N LYS A 223 40.58 27.20 0.85
CA LYS A 223 41.38 28.30 0.32
C LYS A 223 42.19 27.91 -0.92
N PHE A 224 42.64 26.65 -1.02
CA PHE A 224 43.46 26.15 -2.13
C PHE A 224 42.65 25.81 -3.38
N LEU A 225 41.34 25.54 -3.26
CA LEU A 225 40.41 25.27 -4.39
C LEU A 225 39.53 26.43 -4.76
N ARG A 226 39.27 27.36 -3.87
CA ARG A 226 38.28 28.44 -4.01
C ARG A 226 38.49 29.33 -5.24
N HIS A 227 39.71 29.42 -5.76
CA HIS A 227 40.07 30.20 -6.96
C HIS A 227 40.54 29.32 -8.13
N ASN A 228 40.30 28.02 -8.06
CA ASN A 228 40.67 27.10 -9.14
C ASN A 228 39.73 27.32 -10.33
N LYS A 229 40.35 27.45 -11.55
CA LYS A 229 39.60 27.70 -12.79
C LYS A 229 39.07 26.41 -13.43
N VAL A 230 39.60 25.28 -13.00
CA VAL A 230 39.25 23.95 -13.55
C VAL A 230 38.23 23.26 -12.65
N ILE A 231 38.53 23.13 -11.35
CA ILE A 231 37.62 22.50 -10.38
C ILE A 231 36.69 23.57 -9.80
N ASN A 232 35.44 23.56 -10.24
CA ASN A 232 34.45 24.52 -9.82
C ASN A 232 33.59 24.01 -8.66
N PHE A 233 33.42 22.69 -8.57
CA PHE A 233 32.70 22.02 -7.49
C PHE A 233 33.34 20.69 -7.17
N LEU A 234 33.61 20.42 -5.89
CA LEU A 234 34.11 19.15 -5.41
C LEU A 234 33.62 18.91 -3.98
N LYS A 235 32.85 17.84 -3.79
CA LYS A 235 32.24 17.50 -2.50
C LYS A 235 32.35 15.99 -2.24
N LEU A 236 32.92 15.63 -1.11
CA LEU A 236 32.93 14.26 -0.60
C LEU A 236 31.72 14.03 0.30
N ARG A 237 31.11 12.85 0.20
CA ARG A 237 30.00 12.41 1.05
C ARG A 237 30.27 11.02 1.59
N ALA A 238 29.85 10.79 2.81
CA ALA A 238 29.81 9.46 3.42
C ALA A 238 28.55 9.35 4.28
N SER A 239 27.88 8.23 4.19
CA SER A 239 26.73 7.96 5.03
C SER A 239 26.69 6.51 5.52
N VAL A 240 26.06 6.33 6.67
CA VAL A 240 25.68 5.04 7.22
C VAL A 240 24.30 5.16 7.83
N GLY A 241 23.45 4.19 7.55
CA GLY A 241 22.10 4.19 8.09
C GLY A 241 21.50 2.80 8.16
N LYS A 242 20.66 2.60 9.16
CA LYS A 242 19.79 1.45 9.25
C LYS A 242 18.43 1.85 8.69
N VAL A 243 17.89 1.05 7.77
CA VAL A 243 16.51 1.15 7.28
C VAL A 243 15.77 -0.12 7.64
N GLY A 244 14.46 -0.01 7.82
CA GLY A 244 13.63 -1.15 8.18
C GLY A 244 12.37 -1.25 7.35
N MET A 245 11.90 -2.48 7.18
CA MET A 245 10.64 -2.80 6.56
C MET A 245 9.77 -3.55 7.57
N GLY A 246 8.56 -3.01 7.80
CA GLY A 246 7.56 -3.58 8.72
C GLY A 246 6.31 -4.06 7.97
N TYR A 247 6.45 -4.40 6.69
CA TYR A 247 5.33 -4.90 5.90
C TYR A 247 5.13 -6.38 6.16
N VAL A 248 4.25 -6.66 7.10
CA VAL A 248 3.78 -8.00 7.46
C VAL A 248 2.26 -7.96 7.55
N ASP A 249 1.63 -9.12 7.41
CA ASP A 249 0.17 -9.21 7.53
C ASP A 249 -0.31 -8.78 8.92
N GLU A 250 -1.47 -8.18 8.97
CA GLU A 250 -2.15 -7.85 10.22
C GLU A 250 -2.38 -9.14 11.00
N TYR A 251 -2.07 -9.09 12.29
CA TYR A 251 -2.18 -10.23 13.23
C TYR A 251 -1.28 -11.44 12.91
N GLY A 252 -0.31 -11.33 11.98
CA GLY A 252 0.59 -12.43 11.60
C GLY A 252 1.42 -13.02 12.75
N TRP A 253 1.53 -12.32 13.88
CA TRP A 253 2.16 -12.83 15.08
C TRP A 253 1.22 -13.71 15.94
N ARG A 254 -0.11 -13.69 15.69
CA ARG A 254 -1.12 -14.49 16.39
C ARG A 254 -1.52 -15.72 15.58
N THR A 255 -1.80 -16.81 16.26
CA THR A 255 -2.53 -17.92 15.64
C THR A 255 -3.96 -17.48 15.42
N LEU A 256 -4.39 -17.55 14.15
CA LEU A 256 -5.76 -17.24 13.74
C LEU A 256 -6.53 -18.54 13.53
N TYR A 257 -7.82 -18.47 13.75
CA TYR A 257 -8.74 -19.59 13.59
C TYR A 257 -9.82 -19.21 12.59
N ASP A 258 -10.13 -20.15 11.70
CA ASP A 258 -11.19 -20.00 10.72
C ASP A 258 -12.43 -20.77 11.19
N ALA A 259 -13.59 -20.16 10.99
CA ALA A 259 -14.86 -20.84 11.16
C ALA A 259 -15.10 -21.79 9.98
N THR A 260 -15.52 -23.00 10.26
CA THR A 260 -15.85 -24.01 9.27
C THR A 260 -17.07 -24.82 9.72
N GLU A 261 -17.47 -25.76 8.89
CA GLU A 261 -18.54 -26.71 9.22
C GLU A 261 -17.95 -28.15 9.25
N PHE A 262 -18.29 -28.90 10.29
CA PHE A 262 -17.92 -30.28 10.43
C PHE A 262 -19.14 -31.09 10.85
N LEU A 263 -19.55 -32.04 10.02
CA LEU A 263 -20.78 -32.87 10.22
C LEU A 263 -22.02 -32.02 10.50
N ASP A 264 -22.28 -31.03 9.67
CA ASP A 264 -23.38 -30.08 9.77
C ASP A 264 -23.41 -29.28 11.10
N GLN A 265 -22.27 -29.18 11.77
CA GLN A 265 -22.10 -28.37 12.99
C GLN A 265 -21.02 -27.30 12.81
N PRO A 266 -21.23 -26.08 13.36
CA PRO A 266 -20.21 -25.05 13.39
C PRO A 266 -18.95 -25.56 14.08
N ALA A 267 -17.80 -25.40 13.42
CA ALA A 267 -16.50 -25.81 13.91
C ALA A 267 -15.45 -24.68 13.72
N ILE A 268 -14.34 -24.81 14.44
CA ILE A 268 -13.21 -23.89 14.36
C ILE A 268 -11.96 -24.70 14.03
N VAL A 269 -11.23 -24.27 13.03
CA VAL A 269 -9.95 -24.88 12.64
C VAL A 269 -8.84 -23.85 12.69
N PRO A 270 -7.58 -24.25 12.97
CA PRO A 270 -6.44 -23.34 12.81
C PRO A 270 -6.33 -22.89 11.35
N GLY A 271 -6.42 -21.57 11.12
CA GLY A 271 -6.28 -20.96 9.78
C GLY A 271 -4.82 -20.61 9.48
N SER A 272 -4.16 -19.88 10.39
CA SER A 272 -2.74 -19.57 10.27
C SER A 272 -2.03 -19.73 11.60
N MET A 273 -0.78 -20.20 11.54
CA MET A 273 0.05 -20.29 12.74
C MET A 273 0.74 -18.94 12.99
N GLY A 274 0.58 -18.41 14.21
CA GLY A 274 1.25 -17.19 14.65
C GLY A 274 2.73 -17.39 14.86
N ASN A 275 3.48 -16.29 14.77
CA ASN A 275 4.90 -16.23 15.10
C ASN A 275 5.17 -15.06 16.04
N ASP A 276 5.22 -15.32 17.33
CA ASP A 276 5.49 -14.31 18.37
C ASP A 276 6.88 -13.66 18.23
N ASN A 277 7.81 -14.32 17.53
CA ASN A 277 9.15 -13.80 17.25
C ASN A 277 9.24 -12.98 15.96
N LEU A 278 8.11 -12.71 15.31
CA LEU A 278 8.07 -11.89 14.11
C LEU A 278 8.63 -10.49 14.42
N LYS A 279 9.65 -10.07 13.68
CA LYS A 279 10.40 -8.83 13.88
C LYS A 279 10.47 -8.01 12.60
N TRP A 280 10.76 -6.74 12.79
CA TRP A 280 11.11 -5.84 11.71
C TRP A 280 12.33 -6.37 10.95
N GLU A 281 12.24 -6.36 9.64
CA GLU A 281 13.40 -6.58 8.78
C GLU A 281 14.25 -5.31 8.77
N GLY A 282 15.56 -5.46 8.90
CA GLY A 282 16.47 -4.32 8.97
C GLY A 282 17.69 -4.49 8.08
N THR A 283 17.97 -3.47 7.28
CA THR A 283 19.15 -3.41 6.41
C THR A 283 20.03 -2.25 6.85
N VAL A 284 21.34 -2.49 6.94
CA VAL A 284 22.33 -1.44 7.15
C VAL A 284 23.00 -1.13 5.83
N SER A 285 22.97 0.15 5.45
CA SER A 285 23.55 0.64 4.22
C SER A 285 24.70 1.59 4.52
N TYR A 286 25.76 1.49 3.72
CA TYR A 286 26.91 2.39 3.71
C TYR A 286 27.00 3.01 2.33
N GLU A 287 27.28 4.28 2.27
CA GLU A 287 27.40 5.02 1.02
C GLU A 287 28.63 5.93 1.08
N LEU A 288 29.40 5.94 0.01
CA LEU A 288 30.49 6.88 -0.24
C LEU A 288 30.24 7.55 -1.58
N GLY A 289 30.29 8.87 -1.61
CA GLY A 289 29.99 9.63 -2.82
C GLY A 289 30.97 10.77 -3.04
N LEU A 290 31.25 11.04 -4.31
CA LEU A 290 32.02 12.17 -4.80
C LEU A 290 31.21 12.94 -5.83
N ASP A 291 30.84 14.17 -5.49
CA ASP A 291 30.21 15.10 -6.43
C ASP A 291 31.29 16.02 -7.01
N TYR A 292 31.34 16.17 -8.33
CA TYR A 292 32.33 16.99 -9.00
C TYR A 292 31.72 17.87 -10.09
N GLY A 293 32.34 19.01 -10.31
CA GLY A 293 32.01 19.92 -11.38
C GLY A 293 33.27 20.64 -11.88
N PHE A 294 33.55 20.51 -13.16
CA PHE A 294 34.70 21.10 -13.80
C PHE A 294 34.31 22.24 -14.72
N PHE A 295 35.24 23.17 -14.87
CA PHE A 295 35.16 24.36 -15.69
C PHE A 295 34.04 25.33 -15.25
N LYS A 296 34.10 26.56 -15.79
CA LYS A 296 33.12 27.60 -15.49
C LYS A 296 31.70 27.11 -15.76
N ASN A 297 30.80 27.33 -14.82
CA ASN A 297 29.39 26.89 -14.85
C ASN A 297 29.20 25.36 -14.84
N ASN A 298 30.16 24.58 -14.28
CA ASN A 298 30.07 23.12 -14.18
C ASN A 298 29.77 22.46 -15.53
N ARG A 299 30.52 22.85 -16.60
CA ARG A 299 30.30 22.29 -17.95
C ARG A 299 30.39 20.77 -18.02
N ILE A 300 31.19 20.20 -17.16
CA ILE A 300 31.27 18.75 -16.93
C ILE A 300 31.01 18.54 -15.45
N SER A 301 29.97 17.84 -15.12
CA SER A 301 29.61 17.51 -13.74
C SER A 301 29.08 16.09 -13.65
N GLY A 302 29.24 15.50 -12.49
CA GLY A 302 28.76 14.15 -12.22
C GLY A 302 28.88 13.78 -10.75
N THR A 303 28.38 12.61 -10.46
CA THR A 303 28.44 11.97 -9.14
C THR A 303 28.97 10.55 -9.33
N LEU A 304 29.88 10.16 -8.45
CA LEU A 304 30.35 8.77 -8.29
C LEU A 304 29.88 8.30 -6.90
N GLU A 305 29.23 7.15 -6.86
CA GLU A 305 28.72 6.52 -5.64
C GLU A 305 29.18 5.07 -5.56
#